data_4ca6c86f46add2e3013319b9a9e6440d
#
_entry.id   4ca6c86f46add2e3013319b9a9e6440d
#
_cell.length_a   1.000
_cell.length_b   1.000
_cell.length_c   1.000
_cell.angle_alpha   90.00
_cell.angle_beta   90.00
_cell.angle_gamma   90.00
#
_symmetry.space_group_name_H-M   'P 1'
#
loop_
_entity.id
_entity.type
_entity.pdbx_description
1 polymer ?
#
loop_
_entity_poly.entity_id
_entity_poly.type
_entity_poly.pdbx_seq_one_letter_code
_entity_poly.pdbx_strand_id
1 'polypeptide(L)'
;ALPILAVTVHGEEEVSYDVSPEGHIHHHDHGHDHSHSHEHGHEHEHGHEHEHHQHDHDHGHHHHTGMGEIRHLLGHLELPEAVRADAEAVYGLIAEAESHAHGAPVEEIHFHEVGSLDAVADVVGVCLLVHMLGVERIVASPVHVGSGQVRCAHGILPVPAPATAHILRDVPIYGGAIRGELCTPTGAALLKHFVTEFGAMPVMKVEKIGYGMGNKDFEAANCVRALLGETAGGGDEVAELCCNLDDMTAEALGFAQEELLAAGALDVYTTPIGMKKGRPAVLLSCMCRMEDRERLLGLLFRHTTTLGVRRSEEHTSPVTQSYLVCR
;
A
#
# COMPACT_ATOMS: atom_id res chain seq x y z
N ALA A 1 18.59 10.22 8.44
CA ALA A 1 18.48 10.03 7.01
C ALA A 1 19.53 8.99 6.62
N LEU A 2 19.11 7.81 6.25
CA LEU A 2 19.98 6.89 5.53
C LEU A 2 20.17 7.51 4.14
N PRO A 3 21.40 7.56 3.60
CA PRO A 3 21.60 7.98 2.24
C PRO A 3 20.80 7.02 1.34
N ILE A 4 20.08 7.56 0.37
CA ILE A 4 19.53 6.77 -0.72
C ILE A 4 20.74 6.11 -1.38
N LEU A 5 20.86 4.80 -1.28
CA LEU A 5 21.91 4.06 -1.96
C LEU A 5 21.42 3.92 -3.40
N ALA A 6 21.91 4.76 -4.30
CA ALA A 6 21.74 4.53 -5.72
C ALA A 6 22.56 3.30 -6.09
N VAL A 7 21.91 2.20 -6.42
CA VAL A 7 22.58 1.00 -6.94
C VAL A 7 22.62 1.16 -8.46
N THR A 8 23.78 1.44 -9.00
CA THR A 8 23.98 1.49 -10.45
C THR A 8 24.35 0.10 -10.97
N VAL A 9 23.62 -0.40 -11.93
CA VAL A 9 24.00 -1.57 -12.72
C VAL A 9 24.62 -1.08 -14.01
N HIS A 10 25.89 -1.42 -14.26
CA HIS A 10 26.68 -0.95 -15.42
C HIS A 10 26.80 0.57 -15.55
N GLY A 11 26.58 1.35 -14.48
CA GLY A 11 26.81 2.80 -14.46
C GLY A 11 25.66 3.65 -14.97
N GLU A 12 24.49 3.09 -15.25
CA GLU A 12 23.29 3.84 -15.65
C GLU A 12 22.23 3.79 -14.55
N GLU A 13 21.67 4.95 -14.19
CA GLU A 13 20.52 5.06 -13.28
C GLU A 13 19.23 4.84 -14.07
N GLU A 14 18.33 4.04 -13.51
CA GLU A 14 16.97 3.85 -14.03
C GLU A 14 16.12 5.08 -13.69
N VAL A 15 15.60 5.78 -14.69
CA VAL A 15 14.85 7.02 -14.51
C VAL A 15 13.39 6.84 -14.92
N SER A 16 12.44 7.08 -13.99
CA SER A 16 11.03 7.20 -14.37
C SER A 16 10.66 8.67 -14.62
N TYR A 17 9.86 8.91 -15.67
CA TYR A 17 9.52 10.25 -16.13
C TYR A 17 8.04 10.57 -15.92
N ASP A 18 7.75 11.72 -15.29
CA ASP A 18 6.39 12.27 -15.24
C ASP A 18 6.09 13.11 -16.49
N VAL A 19 4.88 13.00 -17.01
CA VAL A 19 4.42 13.79 -18.15
C VAL A 19 3.59 14.97 -17.66
N SER A 20 4.00 16.20 -17.99
CA SER A 20 3.17 17.38 -17.75
C SER A 20 1.95 17.40 -18.68
N PRO A 21 0.83 18.08 -18.28
CA PRO A 21 -0.37 18.19 -19.11
C PRO A 21 -0.14 18.82 -20.48
N GLU A 22 0.95 19.54 -20.65
CA GLU A 22 1.32 20.27 -21.87
C GLU A 22 2.27 19.47 -22.79
N GLY A 23 2.58 18.21 -22.45
CA GLY A 23 3.41 17.33 -23.27
C GLY A 23 4.90 17.68 -23.30
N HIS A 24 5.36 18.60 -22.46
CA HIS A 24 6.78 18.94 -22.36
C HIS A 24 7.53 17.93 -21.50
N ILE A 25 8.51 17.28 -22.11
CA ILE A 25 9.45 16.38 -21.42
C ILE A 25 10.54 17.26 -20.82
N HIS A 26 10.64 17.32 -19.49
CA HIS A 26 11.78 17.94 -18.85
C HIS A 26 12.97 16.97 -18.86
N HIS A 27 13.85 17.14 -19.86
CA HIS A 27 15.17 16.56 -19.81
C HIS A 27 16.04 17.41 -18.89
N HIS A 28 16.52 16.86 -17.80
CA HIS A 28 17.68 17.41 -17.12
C HIS A 28 18.92 17.00 -17.89
N ASP A 29 19.27 17.83 -18.88
CA ASP A 29 20.48 17.68 -19.66
C ASP A 29 21.66 18.22 -18.85
N HIS A 30 22.51 17.35 -18.38
CA HIS A 30 23.83 17.73 -17.90
C HIS A 30 24.72 18.00 -19.10
N GLY A 31 24.58 19.22 -19.62
CA GLY A 31 25.36 19.68 -20.76
C GLY A 31 26.86 19.70 -20.48
N HIS A 32 27.58 18.83 -21.14
CA HIS A 32 28.97 19.07 -21.43
C HIS A 32 29.07 19.77 -22.78
N ASP A 33 29.26 21.10 -22.69
CA ASP A 33 29.51 21.98 -23.83
C ASP A 33 30.91 21.72 -24.39
N HIS A 34 31.00 21.12 -25.55
CA HIS A 34 32.19 21.14 -26.38
C HIS A 34 31.84 21.73 -27.73
N SER A 35 31.97 23.07 -27.83
CA SER A 35 31.96 23.79 -29.07
C SER A 35 33.26 23.55 -29.85
N HIS A 36 33.19 22.91 -31.00
CA HIS A 36 34.19 23.02 -32.04
C HIS A 36 33.54 23.35 -33.39
N SER A 37 33.67 24.62 -33.76
CA SER A 37 33.44 25.11 -35.10
C SER A 37 34.64 24.81 -36.00
N HIS A 38 34.47 24.10 -37.10
CA HIS A 38 35.33 24.19 -38.25
C HIS A 38 34.52 24.10 -39.55
N GLU A 39 34.41 25.25 -40.23
CA GLU A 39 34.20 25.32 -41.67
C GLU A 39 35.46 24.87 -42.37
N HIS A 40 35.37 23.97 -43.34
CA HIS A 40 36.14 24.00 -44.60
C HIS A 40 35.53 23.05 -45.61
N GLY A 41 35.06 23.60 -46.70
CA GLY A 41 34.72 22.85 -47.90
C GLY A 41 35.96 22.40 -48.64
N HIS A 42 35.93 21.19 -49.22
CA HIS A 42 36.65 20.81 -50.43
C HIS A 42 36.05 19.54 -51.02
N GLU A 43 35.66 19.61 -52.28
CA GLU A 43 35.29 18.50 -53.13
C GLU A 43 36.54 17.70 -53.50
N HIS A 44 36.48 16.36 -53.34
CA HIS A 44 37.31 15.44 -54.15
C HIS A 44 36.61 14.08 -54.23
N GLU A 45 36.33 13.67 -55.48
CA GLU A 45 36.00 12.29 -55.85
C GLU A 45 37.23 11.41 -55.64
N HIS A 46 37.08 10.30 -54.96
CA HIS A 46 37.86 9.06 -55.17
C HIS A 46 37.05 7.88 -54.59
N GLY A 47 36.79 6.92 -55.47
CA GLY A 47 36.23 5.64 -55.14
C GLY A 47 37.24 4.78 -54.36
N HIS A 48 36.78 4.22 -53.29
CA HIS A 48 37.45 3.09 -52.61
C HIS A 48 36.39 2.07 -52.16
N GLU A 49 36.69 0.85 -52.51
CA GLU A 49 35.98 -0.36 -52.09
C GLU A 49 35.96 -0.42 -50.57
N HIS A 50 34.75 -0.52 -49.98
CA HIS A 50 34.60 -0.76 -48.56
C HIS A 50 34.37 -2.24 -48.30
N GLU A 51 35.37 -2.88 -47.69
CA GLU A 51 35.21 -4.13 -46.99
C GLU A 51 34.15 -3.95 -45.88
N HIS A 52 33.14 -4.82 -45.89
CA HIS A 52 32.15 -4.91 -44.85
C HIS A 52 32.80 -5.45 -43.61
N HIS A 53 33.21 -4.56 -42.71
CA HIS A 53 33.36 -4.92 -41.30
C HIS A 53 31.97 -5.08 -40.71
N GLN A 54 31.59 -6.33 -40.43
CA GLN A 54 30.49 -6.64 -39.55
C GLN A 54 30.82 -6.06 -38.17
N HIS A 55 30.19 -4.94 -37.82
CA HIS A 55 30.09 -4.52 -36.45
C HIS A 55 29.03 -5.40 -35.82
N ASP A 56 29.45 -6.39 -35.02
CA ASP A 56 28.62 -7.04 -34.05
C ASP A 56 28.13 -5.94 -33.13
N HIS A 57 26.89 -5.49 -33.35
CA HIS A 57 26.16 -4.75 -32.33
C HIS A 57 25.88 -5.75 -31.23
N ASP A 58 26.67 -5.68 -30.19
CA ASP A 58 26.37 -6.28 -28.90
C ASP A 58 25.04 -5.65 -28.43
N HIS A 59 23.93 -6.32 -28.79
CA HIS A 59 22.63 -6.03 -28.23
C HIS A 59 22.72 -6.40 -26.76
N GLY A 60 22.91 -5.38 -25.90
CA GLY A 60 22.81 -5.54 -24.47
C GLY A 60 21.58 -6.38 -24.17
N HIS A 61 21.79 -7.59 -23.72
CA HIS A 61 20.71 -8.48 -23.29
C HIS A 61 20.04 -7.80 -22.11
N HIS A 62 18.90 -7.17 -22.35
CA HIS A 62 17.97 -6.84 -21.29
C HIS A 62 17.57 -8.16 -20.64
N HIS A 63 18.20 -8.48 -19.52
CA HIS A 63 17.81 -9.64 -18.71
C HIS A 63 16.38 -9.37 -18.20
N HIS A 64 15.41 -10.00 -18.82
CA HIS A 64 14.04 -10.01 -18.37
C HIS A 64 13.94 -10.89 -17.13
N THR A 65 13.99 -10.27 -15.95
CA THR A 65 13.95 -10.97 -14.66
C THR A 65 12.54 -11.47 -14.39
N GLY A 66 12.36 -12.78 -14.28
CA GLY A 66 11.08 -13.40 -13.88
C GLY A 66 11.10 -13.81 -12.41
N MET A 67 9.95 -14.30 -11.89
CA MET A 67 9.83 -14.79 -10.50
C MET A 67 10.86 -15.88 -10.15
N GLY A 68 11.26 -16.72 -11.12
CA GLY A 68 12.29 -17.74 -10.92
C GLY A 68 13.67 -17.16 -10.58
N GLU A 69 14.04 -16.08 -11.28
CA GLU A 69 15.32 -15.38 -11.04
C GLU A 69 15.30 -14.60 -9.72
N ILE A 70 14.18 -13.99 -9.37
CA ILE A 70 14.00 -13.33 -8.06
C ILE A 70 14.20 -14.34 -6.94
N ARG A 71 13.55 -15.51 -6.99
CA ARG A 71 13.74 -16.57 -5.99
C ARG A 71 15.17 -17.07 -5.93
N HIS A 72 15.83 -17.19 -7.09
CA HIS A 72 17.22 -17.58 -7.15
C HIS A 72 18.13 -16.54 -6.47
N LEU A 73 17.94 -15.25 -6.75
CA LEU A 73 18.64 -14.14 -6.10
C LEU A 73 18.44 -14.15 -4.58
N LEU A 74 17.18 -14.23 -4.14
CA LEU A 74 16.84 -14.27 -2.70
C LEU A 74 17.45 -15.50 -2.00
N GLY A 75 17.58 -16.63 -2.72
CA GLY A 75 18.21 -17.85 -2.23
C GLY A 75 19.72 -17.73 -1.97
N HIS A 76 20.40 -16.82 -2.67
CA HIS A 76 21.83 -16.57 -2.49
C HIS A 76 22.17 -15.53 -1.42
N LEU A 77 21.15 -14.79 -0.96
CA LEU A 77 21.34 -13.81 0.11
C LEU A 77 21.29 -14.52 1.48
N GLU A 78 22.22 -14.15 2.36
CA GLU A 78 22.22 -14.59 3.76
C GLU A 78 21.14 -13.82 4.56
N LEU A 79 19.87 -14.22 4.40
CA LEU A 79 18.70 -13.59 5.03
C LEU A 79 18.07 -14.54 6.04
N PRO A 80 17.48 -14.00 7.14
CA PRO A 80 16.56 -14.75 7.97
C PRO A 80 15.43 -15.35 7.11
N GLU A 81 14.97 -16.55 7.44
CA GLU A 81 13.93 -17.25 6.67
C GLU A 81 12.63 -16.41 6.57
N ALA A 82 12.24 -15.74 7.64
CA ALA A 82 11.07 -14.86 7.65
C ALA A 82 11.22 -13.70 6.64
N VAL A 83 12.40 -13.05 6.61
CA VAL A 83 12.65 -11.94 5.68
C VAL A 83 12.60 -12.40 4.22
N ARG A 84 13.14 -13.58 3.94
CA ARG A 84 13.08 -14.18 2.60
C ARG A 84 11.63 -14.48 2.20
N ALA A 85 10.86 -15.07 3.11
CA ALA A 85 9.44 -15.36 2.88
C ALA A 85 8.62 -14.08 2.62
N ASP A 86 8.88 -13.01 3.40
CA ASP A 86 8.24 -11.71 3.20
C ASP A 86 8.59 -11.11 1.84
N ALA A 87 9.87 -11.13 1.45
CA ALA A 87 10.30 -10.62 0.15
C ALA A 87 9.66 -11.41 -1.01
N GLU A 88 9.62 -12.74 -0.92
CA GLU A 88 8.94 -13.58 -1.91
C GLU A 88 7.43 -13.29 -1.99
N ALA A 89 6.77 -13.04 -0.86
CA ALA A 89 5.36 -12.69 -0.82
C ALA A 89 5.09 -11.30 -1.46
N VAL A 90 5.93 -10.31 -1.18
CA VAL A 90 5.86 -8.99 -1.82
C VAL A 90 6.01 -9.11 -3.34
N TYR A 91 7.01 -9.85 -3.82
CA TYR A 91 7.17 -10.10 -5.26
C TYR A 91 6.02 -10.90 -5.85
N GLY A 92 5.41 -11.81 -5.09
CA GLY A 92 4.20 -12.51 -5.48
C GLY A 92 3.03 -11.57 -5.79
N LEU A 93 2.81 -10.56 -4.93
CA LEU A 93 1.77 -9.54 -5.14
C LEU A 93 2.04 -8.70 -6.41
N ILE A 94 3.31 -8.36 -6.67
CA ILE A 94 3.69 -7.62 -7.86
C ILE A 94 3.47 -8.48 -9.11
N ALA A 95 3.92 -9.73 -9.09
CA ALA A 95 3.78 -10.66 -10.22
C ALA A 95 2.31 -10.92 -10.57
N GLU A 96 1.43 -11.09 -9.57
CA GLU A 96 -0.01 -11.24 -9.77
C GLU A 96 -0.61 -9.99 -10.42
N ALA A 97 -0.21 -8.81 -9.97
CA ALA A 97 -0.70 -7.55 -10.52
C ALA A 97 -0.23 -7.32 -11.97
N GLU A 98 1.02 -7.62 -12.28
CA GLU A 98 1.56 -7.55 -13.64
C GLU A 98 0.88 -8.58 -14.56
N SER A 99 0.67 -9.82 -14.06
CA SER A 99 -0.09 -10.86 -14.75
C SER A 99 -1.49 -10.37 -15.14
N HIS A 100 -2.16 -9.72 -14.21
CA HIS A 100 -3.49 -9.15 -14.46
C HIS A 100 -3.44 -7.98 -15.48
N ALA A 101 -2.45 -7.10 -15.36
CA ALA A 101 -2.31 -5.95 -16.24
C ALA A 101 -1.96 -6.36 -17.68
N HIS A 102 -1.15 -7.39 -17.86
CA HIS A 102 -0.72 -7.91 -19.16
C HIS A 102 -1.64 -8.99 -19.74
N GLY A 103 -2.50 -9.59 -18.92
CA GLY A 103 -3.35 -10.73 -19.32
C GLY A 103 -2.55 -11.99 -19.65
N ALA A 104 -1.38 -12.16 -19.00
CA ALA A 104 -0.47 -13.29 -19.18
C ALA A 104 -0.32 -14.10 -17.88
N PRO A 105 -0.03 -15.40 -17.92
CA PRO A 105 0.26 -16.18 -16.72
C PRO A 105 1.43 -15.61 -15.92
N VAL A 106 1.42 -15.77 -14.59
CA VAL A 106 2.46 -15.26 -13.68
C VAL A 106 3.86 -15.80 -14.05
N GLU A 107 3.92 -17.05 -14.54
CA GLU A 107 5.16 -17.70 -14.97
C GLU A 107 5.79 -17.07 -16.21
N GLU A 108 5.00 -16.37 -17.02
CA GLU A 108 5.42 -15.70 -18.26
C GLU A 108 5.66 -14.21 -18.05
N ILE A 109 5.44 -13.69 -16.82
CA ILE A 109 5.67 -12.28 -16.52
C ILE A 109 7.16 -12.01 -16.40
N HIS A 110 7.58 -10.99 -17.12
CA HIS A 110 8.91 -10.40 -17.01
C HIS A 110 8.79 -9.05 -16.32
N PHE A 111 9.51 -8.91 -15.23
CA PHE A 111 9.62 -7.64 -14.53
C PHE A 111 10.51 -6.69 -15.31
N HIS A 112 9.98 -5.54 -15.70
CA HIS A 112 10.76 -4.51 -16.38
C HIS A 112 11.53 -3.64 -15.38
N GLU A 113 10.81 -2.86 -14.60
CA GLU A 113 11.38 -1.92 -13.63
C GLU A 113 11.59 -2.57 -12.25
N VAL A 114 10.64 -3.39 -11.80
CA VAL A 114 10.66 -4.02 -10.46
C VAL A 114 11.55 -5.26 -10.39
N GLY A 115 12.14 -5.72 -11.50
CA GLY A 115 13.10 -6.83 -11.57
C GLY A 115 14.56 -6.39 -11.49
N SER A 116 14.84 -5.09 -11.42
CA SER A 116 16.20 -4.56 -11.27
C SER A 116 16.80 -4.94 -9.93
N LEU A 117 18.13 -5.00 -9.83
CA LEU A 117 18.82 -5.26 -8.56
C LEU A 117 18.54 -4.19 -7.51
N ASP A 118 18.27 -2.95 -7.95
CA ASP A 118 17.90 -1.84 -7.09
C ASP A 118 16.54 -2.11 -6.44
N ALA A 119 15.53 -2.50 -7.22
CA ALA A 119 14.21 -2.87 -6.70
C ALA A 119 14.27 -4.08 -5.75
N VAL A 120 15.14 -5.06 -6.03
CA VAL A 120 15.36 -6.20 -5.13
C VAL A 120 15.98 -5.73 -3.81
N ALA A 121 16.97 -4.84 -3.87
CA ALA A 121 17.58 -4.26 -2.68
C ALA A 121 16.58 -3.47 -1.83
N ASP A 122 15.68 -2.70 -2.46
CA ASP A 122 14.62 -1.97 -1.79
C ASP A 122 13.63 -2.89 -1.06
N VAL A 123 13.10 -3.90 -1.76
CA VAL A 123 12.16 -4.87 -1.16
C VAL A 123 12.81 -5.62 -0.01
N VAL A 124 14.00 -6.20 -0.21
CA VAL A 124 14.72 -6.95 0.81
C VAL A 124 15.09 -6.04 1.98
N GLY A 125 15.54 -4.82 1.69
CA GLY A 125 15.91 -3.83 2.70
C GLY A 125 14.73 -3.47 3.61
N VAL A 126 13.55 -3.23 3.04
CA VAL A 126 12.34 -2.94 3.83
C VAL A 126 11.92 -4.16 4.65
N CYS A 127 11.89 -5.37 4.06
CA CYS A 127 11.55 -6.60 4.78
C CYS A 127 12.50 -6.83 5.97
N LEU A 128 13.80 -6.64 5.77
CA LEU A 128 14.80 -6.77 6.82
C LEU A 128 14.62 -5.73 7.93
N LEU A 129 14.38 -4.47 7.56
CA LEU A 129 14.18 -3.39 8.54
C LEU A 129 12.90 -3.60 9.35
N VAL A 130 11.80 -4.02 8.73
CA VAL A 130 10.55 -4.34 9.45
C VAL A 130 10.78 -5.50 10.41
N HIS A 131 11.47 -6.56 9.97
CA HIS A 131 11.84 -7.69 10.81
C HIS A 131 12.70 -7.25 12.02
N MET A 132 13.69 -6.38 11.79
CA MET A 132 14.56 -5.86 12.87
C MET A 132 13.81 -4.93 13.86
N LEU A 133 12.78 -4.21 13.42
CA LEU A 133 11.96 -3.39 14.30
C LEU A 133 11.13 -4.24 15.27
N GLY A 134 10.74 -5.45 14.88
CA GLY A 134 10.03 -6.40 15.73
C GLY A 134 8.70 -5.86 16.27
N VAL A 135 7.99 -5.05 15.49
CA VAL A 135 6.72 -4.45 15.88
C VAL A 135 5.57 -5.45 15.75
N GLU A 136 4.60 -5.38 16.65
CA GLU A 136 3.43 -6.25 16.65
C GLU A 136 2.36 -5.83 15.65
N ARG A 137 2.24 -4.52 15.41
CA ARG A 137 1.23 -3.94 14.50
C ARG A 137 1.82 -2.82 13.65
N ILE A 138 1.40 -2.77 12.39
CA ILE A 138 1.74 -1.69 11.47
C ILE A 138 0.43 -1.07 10.99
N VAL A 139 0.23 0.21 11.33
CA VAL A 139 -0.95 0.99 10.93
C VAL A 139 -0.54 2.01 9.88
N ALA A 140 -1.27 2.10 8.78
CA ALA A 140 -1.04 3.11 7.76
C ALA A 140 -2.27 3.99 7.55
N SER A 141 -2.04 5.27 7.23
CA SER A 141 -3.10 6.14 6.70
C SER A 141 -3.61 5.61 5.35
N PRO A 142 -4.80 6.05 4.88
CA PRO A 142 -5.17 5.86 3.49
C PRO A 142 -4.02 6.26 2.55
N VAL A 143 -3.81 5.48 1.48
CA VAL A 143 -2.64 5.66 0.60
C VAL A 143 -2.89 6.80 -0.39
N HIS A 144 -2.00 7.78 -0.40
CA HIS A 144 -2.00 8.85 -1.40
C HIS A 144 -1.35 8.35 -2.68
N VAL A 145 -2.15 8.02 -3.68
CA VAL A 145 -1.64 7.46 -4.95
C VAL A 145 -1.22 8.53 -5.95
N GLY A 146 -1.65 9.78 -5.76
CA GLY A 146 -1.45 10.86 -6.72
C GLY A 146 -2.54 10.90 -7.78
N SER A 147 -2.31 11.66 -8.87
CA SER A 147 -3.27 11.87 -9.94
C SER A 147 -2.58 12.15 -11.29
N GLY A 148 -3.35 12.10 -12.39
CA GLY A 148 -2.86 12.40 -13.71
C GLY A 148 -2.30 11.18 -14.44
N GLN A 149 -1.10 11.29 -15.01
CA GLN A 149 -0.48 10.26 -15.83
C GLN A 149 1.00 10.15 -15.49
N VAL A 150 1.55 8.95 -15.66
CA VAL A 150 2.98 8.64 -15.52
C VAL A 150 3.48 7.99 -16.82
N ARG A 151 4.71 8.30 -17.20
CA ARG A 151 5.41 7.61 -18.29
C ARG A 151 6.26 6.50 -17.70
N CYS A 152 6.12 5.29 -18.21
CA CYS A 152 6.90 4.12 -17.84
C CYS A 152 7.28 3.31 -19.08
N ALA A 153 7.91 2.15 -18.91
CA ALA A 153 8.29 1.26 -20.02
C ALA A 153 7.11 0.89 -20.94
N HIS A 154 5.89 0.86 -20.43
CA HIS A 154 4.64 0.55 -21.14
C HIS A 154 3.97 1.77 -21.79
N GLY A 155 4.63 2.93 -21.79
CA GLY A 155 4.08 4.18 -22.32
C GLY A 155 3.49 5.09 -21.25
N ILE A 156 2.44 5.83 -21.60
CA ILE A 156 1.78 6.78 -20.70
C ILE A 156 0.58 6.08 -20.05
N LEU A 157 0.62 5.90 -18.73
CA LEU A 157 -0.42 5.25 -17.96
C LEU A 157 -1.13 6.23 -17.01
N PRO A 158 -2.40 6.00 -16.66
CA PRO A 158 -3.08 6.77 -15.64
C PRO A 158 -2.49 6.47 -14.24
N VAL A 159 -2.59 7.43 -13.33
CA VAL A 159 -2.21 7.27 -11.93
C VAL A 159 -3.47 7.00 -11.09
N PRO A 160 -3.50 5.92 -10.25
CA PRO A 160 -2.44 4.92 -10.10
C PRO A 160 -2.31 4.03 -11.34
N ALA A 161 -1.09 3.55 -11.61
CA ALA A 161 -0.83 2.60 -12.69
C ALA A 161 -1.64 1.30 -12.50
N PRO A 162 -1.98 0.55 -13.58
CA PRO A 162 -2.84 -0.64 -13.48
C PRO A 162 -2.37 -1.66 -12.45
N ALA A 163 -1.08 -1.96 -12.38
CA ALA A 163 -0.52 -2.88 -11.39
C ALA A 163 -0.71 -2.34 -9.96
N THR A 164 -0.39 -1.06 -9.71
CA THR A 164 -0.62 -0.40 -8.42
C THR A 164 -2.08 -0.45 -8.01
N ALA A 165 -3.00 -0.15 -8.94
CA ALA A 165 -4.43 -0.20 -8.69
C ALA A 165 -4.91 -1.61 -8.34
N HIS A 166 -4.35 -2.64 -8.99
CA HIS A 166 -4.66 -4.04 -8.68
C HIS A 166 -4.19 -4.44 -7.29
N ILE A 167 -2.95 -4.12 -6.91
CA ILE A 167 -2.38 -4.42 -5.59
C ILE A 167 -3.20 -3.76 -4.48
N LEU A 168 -3.59 -2.50 -4.68
CA LEU A 168 -4.32 -1.71 -3.67
C LEU A 168 -5.83 -1.99 -3.61
N ARG A 169 -6.34 -3.03 -4.26
CA ARG A 169 -7.74 -3.46 -4.03
C ARG A 169 -7.96 -3.75 -2.55
N ASP A 170 -9.10 -3.29 -2.03
CA ASP A 170 -9.49 -3.36 -0.62
C ASP A 170 -8.62 -2.53 0.34
N VAL A 171 -7.73 -1.70 -0.18
CA VAL A 171 -6.95 -0.71 0.58
C VAL A 171 -7.58 0.66 0.37
N PRO A 172 -7.81 1.47 1.42
CA PRO A 172 -8.32 2.83 1.26
C PRO A 172 -7.25 3.71 0.58
N ILE A 173 -7.62 4.28 -0.59
CA ILE A 173 -6.74 5.13 -1.39
C ILE A 173 -7.39 6.48 -1.69
N TYR A 174 -6.59 7.51 -2.01
CA TYR A 174 -7.07 8.79 -2.51
C TYR A 174 -6.08 9.43 -3.49
N GLY A 175 -6.61 10.20 -4.47
CA GLY A 175 -5.80 10.84 -5.51
C GLY A 175 -5.17 12.16 -5.10
N GLY A 176 -5.87 12.96 -4.29
CA GLY A 176 -5.39 14.28 -3.86
C GLY A 176 -5.23 15.29 -5.02
N ALA A 177 -4.50 16.37 -4.75
CA ALA A 177 -4.25 17.46 -5.70
C ALA A 177 -2.91 17.32 -6.45
N ILE A 178 -2.01 16.46 -5.96
CA ILE A 178 -0.67 16.30 -6.54
C ILE A 178 -0.77 15.52 -7.84
N ARG A 179 -0.18 16.06 -8.91
CA ARG A 179 -0.05 15.40 -10.20
C ARG A 179 1.25 14.61 -10.24
N GLY A 180 1.15 13.32 -10.53
CA GLY A 180 2.24 12.37 -10.56
C GLY A 180 1.94 11.13 -9.72
N GLU A 181 2.74 10.10 -9.91
CA GLU A 181 2.67 8.88 -9.14
C GLU A 181 3.35 9.07 -7.79
N LEU A 182 2.61 8.83 -6.70
CA LEU A 182 3.10 8.89 -5.32
C LEU A 182 3.20 7.52 -4.67
N CYS A 183 2.62 6.49 -5.28
CA CYS A 183 2.70 5.12 -4.81
C CYS A 183 2.99 4.20 -6.00
N THR A 184 4.19 3.67 -6.06
CA THR A 184 4.64 2.72 -7.08
C THR A 184 4.12 1.30 -6.79
N PRO A 185 4.16 0.36 -7.76
CA PRO A 185 3.81 -1.04 -7.51
C PRO A 185 4.57 -1.66 -6.33
N THR A 186 5.87 -1.40 -6.21
CA THR A 186 6.71 -1.88 -5.09
C THR A 186 6.22 -1.34 -3.75
N GLY A 187 5.98 -0.02 -3.66
CA GLY A 187 5.45 0.61 -2.44
C GLY A 187 4.07 0.08 -2.07
N ALA A 188 3.20 -0.11 -3.06
CA ALA A 188 1.87 -0.68 -2.85
C ALA A 188 1.94 -2.12 -2.31
N ALA A 189 2.83 -2.97 -2.86
CA ALA A 189 2.99 -4.35 -2.43
C ALA A 189 3.55 -4.45 -1.01
N LEU A 190 4.54 -3.61 -0.66
CA LEU A 190 5.07 -3.53 0.70
C LEU A 190 3.99 -3.10 1.70
N LEU A 191 3.21 -2.05 1.39
CA LEU A 191 2.10 -1.64 2.24
C LEU A 191 1.04 -2.74 2.37
N LYS A 192 0.63 -3.36 1.27
CA LYS A 192 -0.36 -4.44 1.27
C LYS A 192 0.06 -5.64 2.11
N HIS A 193 1.37 -5.96 2.10
CA HIS A 193 1.92 -7.11 2.82
C HIS A 193 2.06 -6.84 4.33
N PHE A 194 2.64 -5.70 4.70
CA PHE A 194 3.02 -5.44 6.10
C PHE A 194 1.96 -4.72 6.92
N VAL A 195 1.10 -3.91 6.31
CA VAL A 195 0.12 -3.12 7.05
C VAL A 195 -1.02 -4.01 7.54
N THR A 196 -1.20 -4.03 8.85
CA THR A 196 -2.27 -4.79 9.49
C THR A 196 -3.60 -4.04 9.53
N GLU A 197 -3.54 -2.70 9.49
CA GLU A 197 -4.72 -1.84 9.56
C GLU A 197 -4.49 -0.53 8.81
N PHE A 198 -5.47 -0.13 7.98
CA PHE A 198 -5.49 1.18 7.33
C PHE A 198 -6.51 2.09 8.00
N GLY A 199 -6.07 3.22 8.54
CA GLY A 199 -6.97 4.12 9.24
C GLY A 199 -6.30 5.34 9.85
N ALA A 200 -6.93 5.89 10.89
CA ALA A 200 -6.39 7.00 11.63
C ALA A 200 -5.19 6.56 12.49
N MET A 201 -4.27 7.49 12.73
CA MET A 201 -3.18 7.26 13.66
C MET A 201 -3.75 6.98 15.07
N PRO A 202 -3.38 5.86 15.71
CA PRO A 202 -3.80 5.57 17.08
C PRO A 202 -3.20 6.59 18.05
N VAL A 203 -3.80 6.69 19.24
CA VAL A 203 -3.21 7.45 20.35
C VAL A 203 -1.98 6.69 20.82
N MET A 204 -0.80 7.25 20.65
CA MET A 204 0.46 6.58 20.96
C MET A 204 1.50 7.53 21.55
N LYS A 205 2.41 6.97 22.34
CA LYS A 205 3.62 7.64 22.77
C LYS A 205 4.72 7.37 21.73
N VAL A 206 5.03 8.38 20.91
CA VAL A 206 6.05 8.27 19.87
C VAL A 206 7.45 8.25 20.49
N GLU A 207 8.24 7.25 20.13
CA GLU A 207 9.63 7.10 20.58
C GLU A 207 10.64 7.50 19.49
N LYS A 208 10.34 7.12 18.23
CA LYS A 208 11.23 7.43 17.09
C LYS A 208 10.40 7.84 15.88
N ILE A 209 10.98 8.72 15.08
CA ILE A 209 10.39 9.19 13.83
C ILE A 209 11.40 9.02 12.71
N GLY A 210 10.98 8.39 11.62
CA GLY A 210 11.76 8.24 10.39
C GLY A 210 11.05 8.88 9.21
N TYR A 211 11.82 9.36 8.24
CA TYR A 211 11.33 9.90 6.98
C TYR A 211 12.07 9.24 5.82
N GLY A 212 11.33 8.71 4.87
CA GLY A 212 11.84 8.28 3.58
C GLY A 212 11.38 9.27 2.52
N MET A 213 12.32 9.91 1.83
CA MET A 213 12.04 10.94 0.81
C MET A 213 12.01 10.30 -0.58
N GLY A 214 11.06 10.72 -1.41
CA GLY A 214 11.09 10.46 -2.84
C GLY A 214 11.95 11.48 -3.59
N ASN A 215 12.38 11.12 -4.81
CA ASN A 215 13.26 11.96 -5.64
C ASN A 215 12.52 13.12 -6.35
N LYS A 216 11.19 13.03 -6.46
CA LYS A 216 10.38 14.04 -7.15
C LYS A 216 10.03 15.19 -6.23
N ASP A 217 10.15 16.43 -6.72
CA ASP A 217 9.76 17.64 -6.02
C ASP A 217 8.30 18.01 -6.33
N PHE A 218 7.52 18.19 -5.26
CA PHE A 218 6.13 18.65 -5.32
C PHE A 218 5.92 19.82 -4.35
N GLU A 219 4.78 20.52 -4.46
CA GLU A 219 4.41 21.57 -3.51
C GLU A 219 4.28 21.05 -2.06
N ALA A 220 3.89 19.79 -1.89
CA ALA A 220 3.87 19.11 -0.60
C ALA A 220 5.07 18.17 -0.47
N ALA A 221 5.47 17.89 0.77
CA ALA A 221 6.58 16.98 1.04
C ALA A 221 6.31 15.59 0.47
N ASN A 222 7.17 15.14 -0.44
CA ASN A 222 7.15 13.80 -1.02
C ASN A 222 7.91 12.84 -0.10
N CYS A 223 7.24 12.37 0.94
CA CYS A 223 7.88 11.47 1.90
C CYS A 223 6.90 10.49 2.55
N VAL A 224 7.41 9.33 2.91
CA VAL A 224 6.79 8.43 3.87
C VAL A 224 7.32 8.78 5.25
N ARG A 225 6.44 8.99 6.21
CA ARG A 225 6.79 9.22 7.62
C ARG A 225 6.42 7.99 8.44
N ALA A 226 7.39 7.38 9.09
CA ALA A 226 7.20 6.28 10.02
C ALA A 226 7.35 6.78 11.46
N LEU A 227 6.41 6.39 12.33
CA LEU A 227 6.44 6.70 13.75
C LEU A 227 6.46 5.38 14.51
N LEU A 228 7.52 5.13 15.25
CA LEU A 228 7.67 3.99 16.13
C LEU A 228 7.35 4.42 17.55
N GLY A 229 6.57 3.62 18.28
CA GLY A 229 6.23 3.92 19.66
C GLY A 229 5.29 2.90 20.25
N GLU A 230 4.80 3.21 21.43
CA GLU A 230 3.87 2.39 22.18
C GLU A 230 2.50 3.04 22.18
N THR A 231 1.46 2.26 21.96
CA THR A 231 0.11 2.71 22.28
C THR A 231 -0.14 2.44 23.76
N ALA A 232 -0.88 3.30 24.38
CA ALA A 232 -1.45 3.00 25.69
C ALA A 232 -2.50 1.91 25.46
N GLY A 233 -2.06 0.66 25.44
CA GLY A 233 -2.79 -0.57 25.29
C GLY A 233 -3.99 -0.57 24.36
N GLY A 234 -4.02 -1.50 23.44
CA GLY A 234 -5.30 -1.99 22.99
C GLY A 234 -5.94 -2.68 24.18
N GLY A 235 -6.67 -1.95 25.02
CA GLY A 235 -7.68 -2.56 25.85
C GLY A 235 -8.63 -3.27 24.88
N ASP A 236 -9.24 -4.36 25.30
CA ASP A 236 -10.34 -4.95 24.55
C ASP A 236 -11.34 -3.83 24.25
N GLU A 237 -11.31 -3.30 23.03
CA GLU A 237 -12.29 -2.32 22.58
C GLU A 237 -13.61 -3.06 22.40
N VAL A 238 -14.59 -2.65 23.17
CA VAL A 238 -15.96 -3.15 23.04
C VAL A 238 -16.85 -2.07 22.46
N ALA A 239 -17.64 -2.45 21.49
CA ALA A 239 -18.71 -1.61 20.96
C ALA A 239 -20.01 -1.97 21.69
N GLU A 240 -20.75 -0.96 22.12
CA GLU A 240 -22.13 -1.11 22.57
C GLU A 240 -23.06 -0.65 21.44
N LEU A 241 -23.88 -1.56 20.95
CA LEU A 241 -24.93 -1.32 19.96
C LEU A 241 -26.28 -1.22 20.66
N CYS A 242 -26.91 -0.06 20.61
CA CYS A 242 -28.17 0.20 21.32
C CYS A 242 -29.31 0.53 20.36
N CYS A 243 -30.48 -0.06 20.56
CA CYS A 243 -31.69 0.31 19.85
C CYS A 243 -32.92 0.37 20.77
N ASN A 244 -33.83 1.28 20.46
CA ASN A 244 -35.10 1.42 21.19
C ASN A 244 -36.21 0.68 20.44
N LEU A 245 -37.01 -0.12 21.18
CA LEU A 245 -38.04 -1.00 20.64
C LEU A 245 -39.33 -0.75 21.41
N ASP A 246 -40.41 -0.28 20.73
CA ASP A 246 -41.72 -0.02 21.33
C ASP A 246 -42.85 -0.88 20.74
N ASP A 247 -42.52 -1.78 19.81
CA ASP A 247 -43.46 -2.58 19.05
C ASP A 247 -43.09 -4.08 18.95
N MET A 248 -42.17 -4.56 19.77
CA MET A 248 -41.81 -5.98 19.84
C MET A 248 -42.48 -6.69 21.01
N THR A 249 -42.87 -7.95 20.80
CA THR A 249 -43.31 -8.83 21.87
C THR A 249 -42.13 -9.29 22.72
N ALA A 250 -42.35 -9.63 23.99
CA ALA A 250 -41.28 -10.14 24.85
C ALA A 250 -40.63 -11.44 24.31
N GLU A 251 -41.43 -12.29 23.66
CA GLU A 251 -40.97 -13.53 23.01
C GLU A 251 -40.04 -13.25 21.85
N ALA A 252 -40.41 -12.32 20.95
CA ALA A 252 -39.57 -11.92 19.82
C ALA A 252 -38.28 -11.23 20.30
N LEU A 253 -38.36 -10.45 21.36
CA LEU A 253 -37.20 -9.81 21.98
C LEU A 253 -36.23 -10.84 22.57
N GLY A 254 -36.77 -11.86 23.28
CA GLY A 254 -35.97 -12.97 23.83
C GLY A 254 -35.25 -13.75 22.70
N PHE A 255 -35.96 -14.05 21.63
CA PHE A 255 -35.37 -14.70 20.47
C PHE A 255 -34.22 -13.87 19.86
N ALA A 256 -34.42 -12.56 19.69
CA ALA A 256 -33.37 -11.67 19.17
C ALA A 256 -32.12 -11.66 20.09
N GLN A 257 -32.31 -11.67 21.43
CA GLN A 257 -31.19 -11.76 22.38
C GLN A 257 -30.42 -13.08 22.24
N GLU A 258 -31.13 -14.20 22.10
CA GLU A 258 -30.50 -15.54 21.92
C GLU A 258 -29.70 -15.60 20.64
N GLU A 259 -30.20 -15.07 19.51
CA GLU A 259 -29.51 -15.02 18.24
C GLU A 259 -28.23 -14.14 18.28
N LEU A 260 -28.27 -13.01 18.97
CA LEU A 260 -27.13 -12.13 19.15
C LEU A 260 -26.06 -12.81 20.01
N LEU A 261 -26.42 -13.45 21.11
CA LEU A 261 -25.49 -14.20 21.97
C LEU A 261 -24.87 -15.39 21.22
N ALA A 262 -25.68 -16.17 20.49
CA ALA A 262 -25.22 -17.29 19.66
C ALA A 262 -24.25 -16.82 18.55
N ALA A 263 -24.42 -15.60 18.08
CA ALA A 263 -23.53 -14.97 17.11
C ALA A 263 -22.28 -14.34 17.73
N GLY A 264 -22.01 -14.51 19.04
CA GLY A 264 -20.77 -14.08 19.68
C GLY A 264 -20.82 -12.68 20.30
N ALA A 265 -22.01 -12.13 20.56
CA ALA A 265 -22.11 -10.96 21.43
C ALA A 265 -21.52 -11.28 22.81
N LEU A 266 -20.78 -10.32 23.38
CA LEU A 266 -20.19 -10.46 24.72
C LEU A 266 -21.25 -10.42 25.82
N ASP A 267 -22.23 -9.53 25.61
CA ASP A 267 -23.40 -9.41 26.51
C ASP A 267 -24.58 -8.82 25.73
N VAL A 268 -25.79 -9.22 26.10
CA VAL A 268 -27.03 -8.66 25.52
C VAL A 268 -28.04 -8.50 26.64
N TYR A 269 -28.45 -7.27 26.89
CA TYR A 269 -29.39 -6.97 27.95
C TYR A 269 -30.43 -5.96 27.52
N THR A 270 -31.51 -5.86 28.33
CA THR A 270 -32.59 -4.92 28.04
C THR A 270 -32.86 -4.02 29.25
N THR A 271 -33.19 -2.75 28.95
CA THR A 271 -33.56 -1.76 29.95
C THR A 271 -34.93 -1.18 29.60
N PRO A 272 -35.92 -1.20 30.52
CA PRO A 272 -37.18 -0.51 30.31
C PRO A 272 -36.99 0.99 30.14
N ILE A 273 -37.59 1.57 29.13
CA ILE A 273 -37.53 3.01 28.83
C ILE A 273 -38.91 3.58 28.51
N GLY A 274 -39.06 4.89 28.69
CA GLY A 274 -40.22 5.64 28.17
C GLY A 274 -39.89 6.37 26.87
N MET A 275 -40.69 6.18 25.86
CA MET A 275 -40.55 6.89 24.59
C MET A 275 -41.59 8.04 24.45
N LYS A 276 -41.44 8.82 23.35
CA LYS A 276 -42.37 9.94 23.04
C LYS A 276 -43.81 9.50 23.08
N LYS A 277 -44.72 10.40 23.49
CA LYS A 277 -46.13 10.14 23.69
C LYS A 277 -46.46 9.12 24.83
N GLY A 278 -45.57 8.98 25.79
CA GLY A 278 -45.80 8.12 26.98
C GLY A 278 -45.77 6.60 26.67
N ARG A 279 -45.21 6.16 25.55
CA ARG A 279 -45.16 4.74 25.21
C ARG A 279 -44.14 4.03 26.03
N PRO A 280 -44.47 2.90 26.69
CA PRO A 280 -43.46 2.00 27.28
C PRO A 280 -42.66 1.35 26.14
N ALA A 281 -41.34 1.21 26.31
CA ALA A 281 -40.46 0.62 25.35
C ALA A 281 -39.29 -0.06 26.06
N VAL A 282 -38.45 -0.74 25.27
CA VAL A 282 -37.25 -1.41 25.75
C VAL A 282 -36.06 -0.87 24.99
N LEU A 283 -34.99 -0.52 25.69
CA LEU A 283 -33.68 -0.34 25.12
C LEU A 283 -33.00 -1.72 25.11
N LEU A 284 -32.67 -2.21 23.92
CA LEU A 284 -31.83 -3.39 23.75
C LEU A 284 -30.38 -2.92 23.55
N SER A 285 -29.48 -3.40 24.41
CA SER A 285 -28.05 -3.17 24.35
C SER A 285 -27.35 -4.47 24.03
N CYS A 286 -26.45 -4.44 23.06
CA CYS A 286 -25.61 -5.56 22.65
C CYS A 286 -24.15 -5.13 22.68
N MET A 287 -23.37 -5.75 23.56
CA MET A 287 -21.92 -5.53 23.67
C MET A 287 -21.19 -6.53 22.80
N CYS A 288 -20.23 -6.06 22.02
CA CYS A 288 -19.46 -6.90 21.10
C CYS A 288 -18.02 -6.41 20.95
N ARG A 289 -17.15 -7.30 20.46
CA ARG A 289 -15.83 -6.90 19.98
C ARG A 289 -15.96 -6.04 18.74
N MET A 290 -14.99 -5.15 18.50
CA MET A 290 -14.98 -4.26 17.34
C MET A 290 -15.05 -5.03 16.01
N GLU A 291 -14.41 -6.18 15.92
CA GLU A 291 -14.40 -7.05 14.74
C GLU A 291 -15.77 -7.67 14.41
N ASP A 292 -16.59 -7.92 15.44
CA ASP A 292 -17.94 -8.52 15.30
C ASP A 292 -19.06 -7.52 15.07
N ARG A 293 -18.77 -6.24 15.19
CA ARG A 293 -19.72 -5.13 15.18
C ARG A 293 -20.66 -5.14 13.99
N GLU A 294 -20.13 -5.18 12.76
CA GLU A 294 -20.96 -5.11 11.55
C GLU A 294 -21.86 -6.34 11.39
N ARG A 295 -21.37 -7.51 11.80
CA ARG A 295 -22.15 -8.74 11.78
C ARG A 295 -23.33 -8.68 12.76
N LEU A 296 -23.07 -8.25 13.98
CA LEU A 296 -24.10 -8.13 15.02
C LEU A 296 -25.07 -6.99 14.74
N LEU A 297 -24.60 -5.89 14.14
CA LEU A 297 -25.46 -4.81 13.63
C LEU A 297 -26.47 -5.34 12.58
N GLY A 298 -25.99 -6.18 11.66
CA GLY A 298 -26.85 -6.83 10.66
C GLY A 298 -27.92 -7.75 11.29
N LEU A 299 -27.58 -8.46 12.37
CA LEU A 299 -28.53 -9.30 13.10
C LEU A 299 -29.55 -8.47 13.89
N LEU A 300 -29.16 -7.35 14.50
CA LEU A 300 -30.09 -6.39 15.11
C LEU A 300 -31.16 -5.94 14.12
N PHE A 301 -30.78 -5.52 12.93
CA PHE A 301 -31.76 -5.13 11.91
C PHE A 301 -32.61 -6.29 11.39
N ARG A 302 -32.10 -7.52 11.43
CA ARG A 302 -32.85 -8.71 10.97
C ARG A 302 -33.88 -9.22 11.98
N HIS A 303 -33.52 -9.17 13.26
CA HIS A 303 -34.30 -9.81 14.33
C HIS A 303 -35.07 -8.82 15.21
N THR A 304 -34.96 -7.51 14.93
CA THR A 304 -35.74 -6.48 15.64
C THR A 304 -36.48 -5.56 14.66
N THR A 305 -37.46 -4.81 15.20
CA THR A 305 -38.20 -3.80 14.44
C THR A 305 -37.48 -2.46 14.40
N THR A 306 -36.26 -2.36 14.87
CA THR A 306 -35.52 -1.10 14.95
C THR A 306 -35.28 -0.47 13.56
N LEU A 307 -35.46 0.84 13.47
CA LEU A 307 -35.13 1.64 12.29
C LEU A 307 -33.72 2.24 12.36
N GLY A 308 -33.04 2.11 13.52
CA GLY A 308 -31.71 2.67 13.72
C GLY A 308 -31.05 2.19 14.99
N VAL A 309 -29.74 2.05 14.94
CA VAL A 309 -28.90 1.61 16.06
C VAL A 309 -27.94 2.75 16.41
N ARG A 310 -27.83 3.06 17.69
CA ARG A 310 -26.81 3.96 18.22
C ARG A 310 -25.58 3.12 18.59
N ARG A 311 -24.42 3.70 18.42
CA ARG A 311 -23.14 3.09 18.75
C ARG A 311 -22.43 3.93 19.79
N SER A 312 -21.93 3.30 20.83
CA SER A 312 -20.89 3.84 21.70
C SER A 312 -19.69 2.90 21.71
N GLU A 313 -18.50 3.45 21.90
CA GLU A 313 -17.26 2.72 21.97
C GLU A 313 -16.63 3.00 23.32
N GLU A 314 -16.35 1.95 24.09
CA GLU A 314 -15.67 2.07 25.37
C GLU A 314 -14.31 1.36 25.31
N HIS A 315 -13.28 2.03 25.84
CA HIS A 315 -11.93 1.48 25.97
C HIS A 315 -11.73 0.91 27.37
N THR A 316 -11.50 -0.39 27.47
CA THR A 316 -11.09 -1.02 28.72
C THR A 316 -9.57 -1.04 28.86
N SER A 317 -9.06 -1.00 30.09
CA SER A 317 -7.67 -0.79 30.52
C SER A 317 -6.53 -1.33 29.65
N PRO A 318 -5.40 -0.61 29.58
CA PRO A 318 -4.38 -0.76 28.53
C PRO A 318 -3.46 -1.98 28.73
N VAL A 319 -3.31 -2.77 27.67
CA VAL A 319 -2.13 -3.60 27.44
C VAL A 319 -1.21 -2.79 26.52
N THR A 320 0.07 -2.62 26.88
CA THR A 320 1.04 -1.89 26.07
C THR A 320 1.43 -2.72 24.85
N GLN A 321 1.25 -2.20 23.66
CA GLN A 321 1.63 -2.84 22.40
C GLN A 321 2.56 -1.93 21.59
N SER A 322 3.51 -2.51 20.86
CA SER A 322 4.44 -1.79 19.99
C SER A 322 3.82 -1.58 18.61
N TYR A 323 3.81 -0.33 18.14
CA TYR A 323 3.21 0.06 16.87
C TYR A 323 4.18 0.76 15.94
N LEU A 324 4.05 0.47 14.66
CA LEU A 324 4.60 1.27 13.57
C LEU A 324 3.45 1.91 12.81
N VAL A 325 3.46 3.24 12.71
CA VAL A 325 2.49 4.01 11.93
C VAL A 325 3.21 4.61 10.71
N CYS A 326 2.75 4.25 9.52
CA CYS A 326 3.20 4.81 8.25
C CYS A 326 2.18 5.85 7.75
N ARG A 327 2.67 7.08 7.46
CA ARG A 327 1.80 8.19 7.03
C ARG A 327 2.45 9.00 5.92
#